data_3b5618d8f77d0c00e5e634e865fdc5ac
#
_entry.id   3b5618d8f77d0c00e5e634e865fdc5ac
#
_cell.length_a   1.000
_cell.length_b   1.000
_cell.length_c   1.000
_cell.angle_alpha   90.00
_cell.angle_beta   90.00
_cell.angle_gamma   90.00
#
_symmetry.space_group_name_H-M   'P 1'
#
loop_
_entity.id
_entity.type
_entity.pdbx_description
1 polymer ?
#
loop_
_entity_poly.entity_id
_entity_poly.type
_entity_poly.pdbx_seq_one_letter_code
_entity_poly.pdbx_strand_id
1 'polypeptide(L)'
;MKALKNIEVQLNQTPNKQISLTDPDARSMKTRGTGIVGYNVQTAVDTGYHLIVEHEVINEDVDRSQLSNMAKKARSAMGADDLIVIADRGYFKSEEILACHEAAITAIAPKTVTSIATADGRFGKADFILNAEKNEYRCPAGEALIWRFSTIEKGLKLHCYWSSACQSCAFKEQCTPSPQRRVKRWEHEGILDAMQTRLDLAPDSMRIRRQTVEHPFGTLKA
;
A
#
# COMPACT_ATOMS: atom_id res chain seq x y z
N MET A 1 11.05 35.76 -23.65
CA MET A 1 11.80 34.57 -24.08
C MET A 1 12.84 34.09 -23.06
N LYS A 2 13.67 34.97 -22.41
CA LYS A 2 14.66 34.51 -21.39
C LYS A 2 13.99 33.86 -20.16
N ALA A 3 12.87 34.39 -19.66
CA ALA A 3 12.16 33.83 -18.51
C ALA A 3 11.63 32.39 -18.75
N LEU A 4 11.06 32.13 -19.93
CA LEU A 4 10.56 30.80 -20.28
C LEU A 4 11.69 29.77 -20.39
N LYS A 5 12.86 30.15 -20.93
CA LYS A 5 14.03 29.26 -20.99
C LYS A 5 14.55 28.91 -19.59
N ASN A 6 14.53 29.87 -18.64
CA ASN A 6 14.92 29.61 -17.26
C ASN A 6 13.94 28.65 -16.57
N ILE A 7 12.62 28.82 -16.78
CA ILE A 7 11.60 27.91 -16.25
C ILE A 7 11.80 26.49 -16.83
N GLU A 8 12.09 26.37 -18.13
CA GLU A 8 12.33 25.08 -18.77
C GLU A 8 13.57 24.38 -18.19
N VAL A 9 14.64 25.12 -17.94
CA VAL A 9 15.85 24.58 -17.29
C VAL A 9 15.53 24.07 -15.88
N GLN A 10 14.82 24.88 -15.08
CA GLN A 10 14.43 24.49 -13.72
C GLN A 10 13.49 23.28 -13.73
N LEU A 11 12.51 23.23 -14.65
CA LEU A 11 11.59 22.11 -14.81
C LEU A 11 12.32 20.81 -15.10
N ASN A 12 13.35 20.85 -15.95
CA ASN A 12 14.14 19.68 -16.29
C ASN A 12 15.06 19.20 -15.15
N GLN A 13 15.36 20.05 -14.18
CA GLN A 13 16.15 19.72 -13.00
C GLN A 13 15.29 19.12 -11.86
N THR A 14 13.98 19.30 -11.89
CA THR A 14 13.08 18.73 -10.85
C THR A 14 12.72 17.29 -11.18
N PRO A 15 12.79 16.35 -10.20
CA PRO A 15 12.53 14.91 -10.45
C PRO A 15 11.15 14.61 -11.01
N ASN A 16 10.14 15.39 -10.59
CA ASN A 16 8.74 15.22 -10.97
C ASN A 16 8.29 16.15 -12.11
N LYS A 17 9.23 16.93 -12.71
CA LYS A 17 8.96 17.89 -13.79
C LYS A 17 7.81 18.85 -13.48
N GLN A 18 7.74 19.30 -12.24
CA GLN A 18 6.78 20.30 -11.77
C GLN A 18 7.51 21.47 -11.11
N ILE A 19 7.01 22.66 -11.32
CA ILE A 19 7.49 23.88 -10.67
C ILE A 19 6.30 24.81 -10.40
N SER A 20 6.20 25.31 -9.20
CA SER A 20 5.33 26.43 -8.86
C SER A 20 6.15 27.73 -8.92
N LEU A 21 5.66 28.73 -9.61
CA LEU A 21 6.36 30.02 -9.74
C LEU A 21 6.22 30.89 -8.51
N THR A 22 5.23 30.63 -7.66
CA THR A 22 4.99 31.39 -6.41
C THR A 22 5.63 30.71 -5.21
N ASP A 23 5.70 29.39 -5.20
CA ASP A 23 6.30 28.59 -4.15
C ASP A 23 6.98 27.37 -4.79
N PRO A 24 8.31 27.38 -4.99
CA PRO A 24 9.05 26.34 -5.71
C PRO A 24 8.93 24.93 -5.11
N ASP A 25 8.63 24.83 -3.83
CA ASP A 25 8.50 23.55 -3.11
C ASP A 25 7.08 22.97 -3.17
N ALA A 26 6.07 23.78 -3.47
CA ALA A 26 4.70 23.32 -3.62
C ALA A 26 4.55 22.42 -4.87
N ARG A 27 3.68 21.43 -4.77
CA ARG A 27 3.40 20.46 -5.85
C ARG A 27 1.92 20.42 -6.17
N SER A 28 1.62 19.94 -7.39
CA SER A 28 0.23 19.68 -7.79
C SER A 28 -0.28 18.44 -7.06
N MET A 29 -1.19 18.64 -6.12
CA MET A 29 -1.85 17.59 -5.35
C MET A 29 -3.18 17.25 -6.01
N LYS A 30 -3.45 15.97 -6.27
CA LYS A 30 -4.72 15.50 -6.80
C LYS A 30 -5.73 15.37 -5.67
N THR A 31 -6.74 16.23 -5.69
CA THR A 31 -7.93 16.08 -4.85
C THR A 31 -9.10 15.52 -5.67
N ARG A 32 -10.24 15.20 -5.04
CA ARG A 32 -11.43 14.67 -5.70
C ARG A 32 -11.94 15.64 -6.79
N GLY A 33 -11.40 15.53 -8.01
CA GLY A 33 -11.87 16.27 -9.19
C GLY A 33 -11.14 17.58 -9.53
N THR A 34 -10.33 18.15 -8.63
CA THR A 34 -9.54 19.37 -8.88
C THR A 34 -8.10 19.19 -8.40
N GLY A 35 -7.13 19.71 -9.15
CA GLY A 35 -5.75 19.83 -8.67
C GLY A 35 -5.60 21.06 -7.78
N ILE A 36 -4.93 20.91 -6.67
CA ILE A 36 -4.54 22.00 -5.77
C ILE A 36 -3.02 22.04 -5.76
N VAL A 37 -2.43 23.25 -5.87
CA VAL A 37 -1.00 23.44 -5.65
C VAL A 37 -0.78 23.69 -4.15
N GLY A 38 0.02 22.84 -3.52
CA GLY A 38 0.24 22.93 -2.08
C GLY A 38 1.12 21.79 -1.56
N TYR A 39 0.90 21.44 -0.32
CA TYR A 39 1.61 20.40 0.42
C TYR A 39 0.65 19.33 0.92
N ASN A 40 1.18 18.14 1.15
CA ASN A 40 0.48 17.06 1.81
C ASN A 40 0.87 17.08 3.29
N VAL A 41 -0.12 17.21 4.17
CA VAL A 41 0.08 17.22 5.62
C VAL A 41 -0.27 15.84 6.17
N GLN A 42 0.74 15.12 6.62
CA GLN A 42 0.59 13.83 7.30
C GLN A 42 0.33 14.07 8.78
N THR A 43 -0.59 13.35 9.38
CA THR A 43 -0.88 13.43 10.82
C THR A 43 -1.06 12.06 11.42
N ALA A 44 -0.49 11.87 12.61
CA ALA A 44 -0.80 10.74 13.49
C ALA A 44 -1.67 11.25 14.65
N VAL A 45 -2.79 10.57 14.89
CA VAL A 45 -3.78 10.96 15.89
C VAL A 45 -3.96 9.81 16.88
N ASP A 46 -3.86 10.11 18.17
CA ASP A 46 -4.13 9.15 19.24
C ASP A 46 -5.61 8.77 19.28
N THR A 47 -5.89 7.47 19.43
CA THR A 47 -7.25 6.95 19.46
C THR A 47 -7.98 7.17 20.80
N GLY A 48 -7.24 7.41 21.88
CA GLY A 48 -7.82 7.59 23.21
C GLY A 48 -8.36 9.00 23.45
N TYR A 49 -7.58 10.01 23.06
CA TYR A 49 -7.88 11.43 23.30
C TYR A 49 -8.15 12.22 22.04
N HIS A 50 -7.98 11.63 20.85
CA HIS A 50 -8.13 12.27 19.54
C HIS A 50 -7.20 13.47 19.34
N LEU A 51 -6.00 13.42 19.94
CA LEU A 51 -4.98 14.46 19.81
C LEU A 51 -4.01 14.12 18.68
N ILE A 52 -3.60 15.13 17.94
CA ILE A 52 -2.51 15.01 16.98
C ILE A 52 -1.22 14.85 17.78
N VAL A 53 -0.60 13.66 17.71
CA VAL A 53 0.64 13.33 18.41
C VAL A 53 1.88 13.60 17.57
N GLU A 54 1.72 13.60 16.24
CA GLU A 54 2.79 13.90 15.30
C GLU A 54 2.21 14.43 13.98
N HIS A 55 2.96 15.27 13.31
CA HIS A 55 2.61 15.76 11.98
C HIS A 55 3.87 15.98 11.12
N GLU A 56 3.70 15.91 9.82
CA GLU A 56 4.75 16.19 8.86
C GLU A 56 4.16 16.82 7.61
N VAL A 57 4.83 17.87 7.11
CA VAL A 57 4.46 18.52 5.86
C VAL A 57 5.41 18.04 4.78
N ILE A 58 4.85 17.41 3.74
CA ILE A 58 5.61 16.87 2.62
C ILE A 58 5.12 17.45 1.30
N ASN A 59 5.93 17.36 0.27
CA ASN A 59 5.59 17.79 -1.08
C ASN A 59 5.34 16.63 -2.05
N GLU A 60 5.02 15.46 -1.50
CA GLU A 60 4.61 14.27 -2.25
C GLU A 60 3.08 14.19 -2.30
N ASP A 61 2.52 13.87 -3.48
CA ASP A 61 1.09 13.79 -3.73
C ASP A 61 0.45 12.45 -3.31
N VAL A 62 1.26 11.51 -2.82
CA VAL A 62 0.84 10.16 -2.46
C VAL A 62 1.30 9.77 -1.05
N ASP A 63 0.42 9.12 -0.30
CA ASP A 63 0.65 8.71 1.08
C ASP A 63 1.41 7.37 1.21
N ARG A 64 1.59 6.67 0.10
CA ARG A 64 2.08 5.28 0.07
C ARG A 64 3.42 5.02 0.73
N SER A 65 4.29 6.02 0.80
CA SER A 65 5.64 5.91 1.36
C SER A 65 5.79 6.57 2.72
N GLN A 66 4.66 6.89 3.39
CA GLN A 66 4.67 7.67 4.62
C GLN A 66 4.36 6.87 5.88
N LEU A 67 3.83 5.65 5.76
CA LEU A 67 3.33 4.87 6.89
C LEU A 67 4.40 4.61 7.94
N SER A 68 5.53 4.05 7.55
CA SER A 68 6.58 3.64 8.50
C SER A 68 7.29 4.83 9.13
N ASN A 69 7.49 5.92 8.37
CA ASN A 69 8.08 7.15 8.87
C ASN A 69 7.18 7.78 9.94
N MET A 70 5.91 8.01 9.62
CA MET A 70 4.93 8.58 10.56
C MET A 70 4.72 7.70 11.79
N ALA A 71 4.67 6.39 11.63
CA ALA A 71 4.53 5.45 12.73
C ALA A 71 5.71 5.49 13.71
N LYS A 72 6.94 5.56 13.19
CA LYS A 72 8.17 5.68 14.02
C LYS A 72 8.21 7.00 14.78
N LYS A 73 7.85 8.11 14.11
CA LYS A 73 7.76 9.44 14.74
C LYS A 73 6.69 9.47 15.83
N ALA A 74 5.49 8.95 15.54
CA ALA A 74 4.40 8.88 16.52
C ALA A 74 4.79 8.04 17.75
N ARG A 75 5.43 6.87 17.56
CA ARG A 75 5.94 6.05 18.66
C ARG A 75 6.94 6.82 19.53
N SER A 76 7.87 7.55 18.92
CA SER A 76 8.84 8.36 19.63
C SER A 76 8.19 9.50 20.40
N ALA A 77 7.23 10.20 19.79
CA ALA A 77 6.52 11.31 20.43
C ALA A 77 5.67 10.86 21.63
N MET A 78 5.09 9.66 21.56
CA MET A 78 4.30 9.08 22.63
C MET A 78 5.13 8.38 23.70
N GLY A 79 6.43 8.12 23.46
CA GLY A 79 7.26 7.30 24.35
C GLY A 79 6.74 5.87 24.52
N ALA A 80 6.08 5.32 23.51
CA ALA A 80 5.43 4.02 23.58
C ALA A 80 6.39 2.90 23.16
N ASP A 81 6.42 1.80 23.94
CA ASP A 81 7.18 0.59 23.58
C ASP A 81 6.45 -0.18 22.49
N ASP A 82 5.14 -0.37 22.64
CA ASP A 82 4.27 -1.05 21.68
C ASP A 82 3.33 -0.05 21.00
N LEU A 83 3.25 -0.12 19.69
CA LEU A 83 2.37 0.73 18.90
C LEU A 83 1.60 -0.08 17.86
N ILE A 84 0.28 0.12 17.84
CA ILE A 84 -0.61 -0.33 16.76
C ILE A 84 -0.98 0.90 15.94
N VAL A 85 -0.69 0.87 14.63
CA VAL A 85 -1.01 1.94 13.69
C VAL A 85 -2.10 1.48 12.74
N ILE A 86 -3.17 2.26 12.65
CA ILE A 86 -4.29 2.01 11.75
C ILE A 86 -4.28 3.09 10.65
N ALA A 87 -4.08 2.68 9.41
CA ALA A 87 -4.04 3.57 8.26
C ALA A 87 -5.09 3.20 7.22
N ASP A 88 -5.43 4.13 6.33
CA ASP A 88 -6.32 3.81 5.23
C ASP A 88 -5.58 3.11 4.07
N ARG A 89 -6.37 2.77 3.04
CA ARG A 89 -5.87 2.09 1.84
C ARG A 89 -4.82 2.89 1.07
N GLY A 90 -4.79 4.21 1.19
CA GLY A 90 -3.81 5.08 0.54
C GLY A 90 -2.39 4.81 1.00
N TYR A 91 -2.22 4.40 2.25
CA TYR A 91 -0.92 4.08 2.87
C TYR A 91 -0.45 2.66 2.60
N PHE A 92 -1.26 1.82 1.94
CA PHE A 92 -0.87 0.42 1.72
C PHE A 92 0.29 0.33 0.74
N LYS A 93 1.45 -0.07 1.23
CA LYS A 93 2.64 -0.45 0.47
C LYS A 93 3.37 -1.56 1.21
N SER A 94 3.71 -2.63 0.51
CA SER A 94 4.28 -3.84 1.12
C SER A 94 5.56 -3.56 1.90
N GLU A 95 6.44 -2.72 1.34
CA GLU A 95 7.72 -2.34 1.94
C GLU A 95 7.54 -1.48 3.19
N GLU A 96 6.52 -0.62 3.24
CA GLU A 96 6.20 0.20 4.42
C GLU A 96 5.68 -0.66 5.58
N ILE A 97 4.84 -1.67 5.26
CA ILE A 97 4.33 -2.62 6.25
C ILE A 97 5.48 -3.49 6.79
N LEU A 98 6.42 -3.91 5.93
CA LEU A 98 7.64 -4.58 6.35
C LEU A 98 8.47 -3.68 7.28
N ALA A 99 8.69 -2.42 6.91
CA ALA A 99 9.47 -1.47 7.70
C ALA A 99 8.82 -1.14 9.07
N CYS A 100 7.49 -1.17 9.17
CA CYS A 100 6.79 -1.13 10.45
C CYS A 100 7.07 -2.40 11.28
N HIS A 101 6.95 -3.58 10.67
CA HIS A 101 7.21 -4.86 11.33
C HIS A 101 8.65 -4.95 11.86
N GLU A 102 9.64 -4.58 11.07
CA GLU A 102 11.06 -4.54 11.47
C GLU A 102 11.33 -3.55 12.61
N ALA A 103 10.52 -2.50 12.69
CA ALA A 103 10.55 -1.54 13.80
C ALA A 103 9.70 -1.98 15.02
N ALA A 104 9.20 -3.22 15.07
CA ALA A 104 8.28 -3.71 16.11
C ALA A 104 6.99 -2.87 16.23
N ILE A 105 6.49 -2.31 15.13
CA ILE A 105 5.24 -1.57 15.06
C ILE A 105 4.20 -2.44 14.35
N THR A 106 3.04 -2.63 14.95
CA THR A 106 1.94 -3.38 14.35
C THR A 106 1.13 -2.50 13.42
N ALA A 107 1.23 -2.71 12.11
CA ALA A 107 0.45 -1.99 11.10
C ALA A 107 -0.84 -2.73 10.77
N ILE A 108 -1.92 -1.95 10.55
CA ILE A 108 -3.22 -2.39 10.03
C ILE A 108 -3.62 -1.42 8.90
N ALA A 109 -3.62 -1.89 7.65
CA ALA A 109 -4.01 -1.11 6.49
C ALA A 109 -4.69 -2.00 5.43
N PRO A 110 -5.85 -1.63 4.89
CA PRO A 110 -6.53 -2.45 3.89
C PRO A 110 -5.74 -2.54 2.59
N LYS A 111 -5.65 -3.73 2.02
CA LYS A 111 -5.02 -3.93 0.70
C LYS A 111 -5.75 -3.12 -0.39
N THR A 112 -4.98 -2.57 -1.32
CA THR A 112 -5.54 -1.99 -2.55
C THR A 112 -6.01 -3.14 -3.46
N VAL A 113 -7.29 -3.15 -3.79
CA VAL A 113 -7.85 -4.13 -4.74
C VAL A 113 -7.54 -3.63 -6.15
N THR A 114 -6.47 -4.13 -6.77
CA THR A 114 -6.02 -3.74 -8.11
C THR A 114 -5.99 -4.90 -9.10
N SER A 115 -6.66 -6.02 -8.77
CA SER A 115 -6.65 -7.21 -9.61
C SER A 115 -7.53 -7.03 -10.84
N ILE A 116 -6.92 -6.86 -12.02
CA ILE A 116 -7.60 -6.87 -13.32
C ILE A 116 -8.35 -8.20 -13.50
N ALA A 117 -7.77 -9.32 -13.06
CA ALA A 117 -8.43 -10.63 -13.16
C ALA A 117 -9.78 -10.65 -12.43
N THR A 118 -9.84 -10.11 -11.22
CA THR A 118 -11.09 -10.04 -10.45
C THR A 118 -12.09 -9.06 -11.07
N ALA A 119 -11.61 -7.94 -11.63
CA ALA A 119 -12.47 -7.00 -12.35
C ALA A 119 -13.09 -7.64 -13.61
N ASP A 120 -12.38 -8.55 -14.27
CA ASP A 120 -12.85 -9.31 -15.42
C ASP A 120 -13.66 -10.58 -15.03
N GLY A 121 -14.02 -10.76 -13.76
CA GLY A 121 -14.75 -11.93 -13.27
C GLY A 121 -13.93 -13.21 -13.21
N ARG A 122 -12.58 -13.12 -13.32
CA ARG A 122 -11.67 -14.27 -13.21
C ARG A 122 -11.14 -14.43 -11.79
N PHE A 123 -10.64 -15.62 -11.48
CA PHE A 123 -10.02 -15.90 -10.19
C PHE A 123 -8.89 -14.93 -9.88
N GLY A 124 -8.97 -14.29 -8.72
CA GLY A 124 -7.93 -13.44 -8.14
C GLY A 124 -6.87 -14.26 -7.40
N LYS A 125 -5.86 -13.60 -6.81
CA LYS A 125 -4.83 -14.29 -6.03
C LYS A 125 -5.38 -14.96 -4.76
N ALA A 126 -6.43 -14.39 -4.17
CA ALA A 126 -7.06 -14.90 -2.95
C ALA A 126 -7.74 -16.27 -3.14
N ASP A 127 -8.11 -16.63 -4.39
CA ASP A 127 -8.72 -17.92 -4.70
C ASP A 127 -7.68 -19.06 -4.74
N PHE A 128 -6.39 -18.74 -4.60
CA PHE A 128 -5.30 -19.72 -4.57
C PHE A 128 -4.80 -19.86 -3.14
N ILE A 129 -5.00 -21.04 -2.55
CA ILE A 129 -4.71 -21.31 -1.14
C ILE A 129 -3.26 -21.78 -1.00
N LEU A 130 -2.48 -21.08 -0.18
CA LEU A 130 -1.10 -21.47 0.13
C LEU A 130 -1.10 -22.69 1.07
N ASN A 131 -0.38 -23.73 0.67
CA ASN A 131 0.10 -24.79 1.56
C ASN A 131 1.55 -24.48 1.94
N ALA A 132 1.76 -23.94 3.14
CA ALA A 132 3.08 -23.50 3.60
C ALA A 132 4.04 -24.69 3.81
N GLU A 133 3.55 -25.84 4.25
CA GLU A 133 4.36 -27.02 4.52
C GLU A 133 5.00 -27.56 3.23
N LYS A 134 4.23 -27.58 2.14
CA LYS A 134 4.69 -28.05 0.83
C LYS A 134 5.26 -26.95 -0.05
N ASN A 135 5.19 -25.69 0.38
CA ASN A 135 5.56 -24.53 -0.42
C ASN A 135 4.89 -24.52 -1.80
N GLU A 136 3.58 -24.75 -1.84
CA GLU A 136 2.77 -24.81 -3.06
C GLU A 136 1.44 -24.06 -2.87
N TYR A 137 0.80 -23.68 -3.96
CA TYR A 137 -0.57 -23.18 -3.94
C TYR A 137 -1.53 -24.23 -4.49
N ARG A 138 -2.72 -24.33 -3.90
CA ARG A 138 -3.84 -25.07 -4.47
C ARG A 138 -4.75 -24.11 -5.23
N CYS A 139 -5.00 -24.40 -6.51
CA CYS A 139 -5.90 -23.60 -7.33
C CYS A 139 -7.37 -24.00 -7.16
N PRO A 140 -8.36 -23.20 -7.63
CA PRO A 140 -9.79 -23.54 -7.58
C PRO A 140 -10.16 -24.88 -8.25
N ALA A 141 -9.37 -25.34 -9.23
CA ALA A 141 -9.53 -26.66 -9.85
C ALA A 141 -8.94 -27.82 -9.03
N GLY A 142 -8.37 -27.54 -7.84
CA GLY A 142 -7.75 -28.55 -6.98
C GLY A 142 -6.29 -28.91 -7.35
N GLU A 143 -5.73 -28.32 -8.41
CA GLU A 143 -4.36 -28.60 -8.85
C GLU A 143 -3.31 -27.86 -7.98
N ALA A 144 -2.16 -28.51 -7.77
CA ALA A 144 -1.03 -27.93 -7.10
C ALA A 144 -0.21 -27.02 -8.05
N LEU A 145 -0.03 -25.77 -7.66
CA LEU A 145 0.92 -24.84 -8.28
C LEU A 145 2.21 -24.91 -7.49
N ILE A 146 3.21 -25.59 -8.01
CA ILE A 146 4.50 -25.76 -7.34
C ILE A 146 5.42 -24.56 -7.61
N TRP A 147 6.35 -24.27 -6.70
CA TRP A 147 7.41 -23.31 -6.92
C TRP A 147 8.23 -23.67 -8.16
N ARG A 148 8.56 -22.68 -8.97
CA ARG A 148 9.33 -22.87 -10.21
C ARG A 148 10.65 -22.10 -10.19
N PHE A 149 10.59 -20.82 -9.89
CA PHE A 149 11.76 -19.95 -9.77
C PHE A 149 11.43 -18.71 -8.95
N SER A 150 12.47 -17.95 -8.65
CA SER A 150 12.35 -16.63 -8.04
C SER A 150 12.88 -15.57 -9.00
N THR A 151 12.28 -14.38 -8.98
CA THR A 151 12.68 -13.24 -9.81
C THR A 151 12.67 -11.97 -8.96
N ILE A 152 13.37 -10.94 -9.42
CA ILE A 152 13.29 -9.61 -8.82
C ILE A 152 12.49 -8.72 -9.75
N GLU A 153 11.39 -8.16 -9.25
CA GLU A 153 10.55 -7.21 -9.98
C GLU A 153 10.35 -5.96 -9.13
N LYS A 154 10.71 -4.81 -9.65
CA LYS A 154 10.63 -3.51 -8.94
C LYS A 154 11.30 -3.53 -7.56
N GLY A 155 12.43 -4.24 -7.43
CA GLY A 155 13.17 -4.39 -6.18
C GLY A 155 12.64 -5.46 -5.23
N LEU A 156 11.50 -6.09 -5.52
CA LEU A 156 10.91 -7.14 -4.69
C LEU A 156 11.31 -8.52 -5.23
N LYS A 157 11.75 -9.41 -4.34
CA LYS A 157 12.00 -10.82 -4.66
C LYS A 157 10.70 -11.60 -4.60
N LEU A 158 10.30 -12.11 -5.76
CA LEU A 158 9.04 -12.81 -5.96
C LEU A 158 9.28 -14.28 -6.29
N HIS A 159 8.60 -15.17 -5.58
CA HIS A 159 8.52 -16.59 -5.87
C HIS A 159 7.37 -16.84 -6.83
N CYS A 160 7.62 -17.57 -7.91
CA CYS A 160 6.65 -17.85 -8.96
C CYS A 160 6.19 -19.32 -8.91
N TYR A 161 4.87 -19.49 -8.91
CA TYR A 161 4.21 -20.80 -8.81
C TYR A 161 3.25 -21.01 -9.97
N TRP A 162 3.24 -22.21 -10.58
CA TRP A 162 2.23 -22.64 -11.55
C TRP A 162 2.17 -24.15 -11.69
N SER A 163 1.04 -24.64 -12.29
CA SER A 163 0.85 -26.03 -12.68
C SER A 163 0.95 -26.19 -14.19
N SER A 164 1.52 -27.31 -14.65
CA SER A 164 1.50 -27.71 -16.07
C SER A 164 0.12 -28.18 -16.55
N ALA A 165 -0.79 -28.56 -15.63
CA ALA A 165 -2.15 -29.00 -15.96
C ALA A 165 -3.08 -27.87 -16.45
N CYS A 166 -2.65 -26.61 -16.44
CA CYS A 166 -3.48 -25.46 -16.83
C CYS A 166 -4.00 -25.51 -18.27
N GLN A 167 -3.31 -26.21 -19.19
CA GLN A 167 -3.69 -26.23 -20.61
C GLN A 167 -4.98 -27.01 -20.85
N SER A 168 -5.22 -28.08 -20.10
CA SER A 168 -6.41 -28.94 -20.17
C SER A 168 -7.43 -28.68 -19.05
N CYS A 169 -7.28 -27.58 -18.31
CA CYS A 169 -8.12 -27.27 -17.16
C CYS A 169 -9.52 -26.78 -17.59
N ALA A 170 -10.57 -27.37 -17.01
CA ALA A 170 -11.97 -27.00 -17.27
C ALA A 170 -12.28 -25.55 -16.86
N PHE A 171 -11.55 -24.98 -15.87
CA PHE A 171 -11.71 -23.60 -15.42
C PHE A 171 -10.77 -22.61 -16.12
N LYS A 172 -10.16 -23.00 -17.24
CA LYS A 172 -9.14 -22.20 -17.93
C LYS A 172 -9.59 -20.80 -18.25
N GLU A 173 -10.77 -20.63 -18.82
CA GLU A 173 -11.34 -19.33 -19.22
C GLU A 173 -11.62 -18.43 -18.02
N GLN A 174 -12.11 -19.01 -16.91
CA GLN A 174 -12.37 -18.29 -15.65
C GLN A 174 -11.08 -17.99 -14.86
N CYS A 175 -9.95 -18.54 -15.26
CA CYS A 175 -8.70 -18.44 -14.52
C CYS A 175 -7.69 -17.49 -15.19
N THR A 176 -7.33 -17.75 -16.46
CA THR A 176 -6.28 -16.99 -17.13
C THR A 176 -6.35 -17.13 -18.66
N PRO A 177 -6.16 -16.02 -19.41
CA PRO A 177 -5.98 -16.07 -20.87
C PRO A 177 -4.60 -16.57 -21.28
N SER A 178 -3.62 -16.57 -20.37
CA SER A 178 -2.25 -17.05 -20.63
C SER A 178 -2.17 -18.57 -20.67
N PRO A 179 -1.13 -19.19 -21.25
CA PRO A 179 -0.97 -20.66 -21.29
C PRO A 179 -1.11 -21.30 -19.90
N GLN A 180 -0.61 -20.65 -18.85
CA GLN A 180 -0.74 -21.07 -17.45
C GLN A 180 -0.98 -19.89 -16.51
N ARG A 181 -1.71 -20.15 -15.42
CA ARG A 181 -1.86 -19.19 -14.32
C ARG A 181 -0.57 -19.18 -13.51
N ARG A 182 0.05 -17.99 -13.40
CA ARG A 182 1.20 -17.78 -12.51
C ARG A 182 0.74 -17.03 -11.26
N VAL A 183 1.01 -17.60 -10.10
CA VAL A 183 0.85 -16.95 -8.80
C VAL A 183 2.22 -16.49 -8.36
N LYS A 184 2.35 -15.20 -8.04
CA LYS A 184 3.57 -14.62 -7.50
C LYS A 184 3.38 -14.35 -6.02
N ARG A 185 4.38 -14.72 -5.21
CA ARG A 185 4.43 -14.46 -3.78
C ARG A 185 5.71 -13.69 -3.45
N TRP A 186 5.58 -12.57 -2.80
CA TRP A 186 6.72 -11.84 -2.25
C TRP A 186 7.35 -12.63 -1.10
N GLU A 187 8.68 -12.57 -0.94
CA GLU A 187 9.39 -13.33 0.10
C GLU A 187 8.90 -12.98 1.52
N HIS A 188 8.50 -11.72 1.75
CA HIS A 188 7.93 -11.26 3.03
C HIS A 188 6.39 -11.23 3.03
N GLU A 189 5.72 -11.88 2.11
CA GLU A 189 4.25 -11.85 2.03
C GLU A 189 3.55 -12.40 3.27
N GLY A 190 4.21 -13.22 4.08
CA GLY A 190 3.69 -13.70 5.35
C GLY A 190 3.37 -12.56 6.34
N ILE A 191 4.12 -11.45 6.28
CA ILE A 191 3.86 -10.24 7.09
C ILE A 191 2.55 -9.57 6.64
N LEU A 192 2.31 -9.53 5.32
CA LEU A 192 1.08 -8.98 4.75
C LEU A 192 -0.13 -9.88 5.05
N ASP A 193 0.07 -11.20 5.06
CA ASP A 193 -0.98 -12.17 5.42
C ASP A 193 -1.35 -12.01 6.90
N ALA A 194 -0.34 -11.89 7.78
CA ALA A 194 -0.57 -11.64 9.21
C ALA A 194 -1.27 -10.29 9.47
N MET A 195 -0.93 -9.24 8.72
CA MET A 195 -1.64 -7.95 8.78
C MET A 195 -3.09 -8.10 8.33
N GLN A 196 -3.35 -8.82 7.24
CA GLN A 196 -4.71 -9.08 6.77
C GLN A 196 -5.54 -9.83 7.83
N THR A 197 -4.95 -10.87 8.44
CA THR A 197 -5.61 -11.61 9.54
C THR A 197 -5.98 -10.68 10.70
N ARG A 198 -5.10 -9.76 11.09
CA ARG A 198 -5.42 -8.76 12.13
C ARG A 198 -6.58 -7.85 11.73
N LEU A 199 -6.60 -7.41 10.47
CA LEU A 199 -7.69 -6.58 9.95
C LEU A 199 -9.02 -7.33 9.97
N ASP A 200 -9.02 -8.61 9.59
CA ASP A 200 -10.21 -9.47 9.58
C ASP A 200 -10.73 -9.75 11.00
N LEU A 201 -9.82 -9.89 11.98
CA LEU A 201 -10.17 -10.05 13.40
C LEU A 201 -10.62 -8.75 14.07
N ALA A 202 -10.33 -7.60 13.49
CA ALA A 202 -10.68 -6.27 14.01
C ALA A 202 -11.50 -5.46 12.99
N PRO A 203 -12.74 -5.89 12.65
CA PRO A 203 -13.55 -5.28 11.59
C PRO A 203 -13.87 -3.80 11.82
N ASP A 204 -13.86 -3.36 13.06
CA ASP A 204 -14.09 -1.96 13.44
C ASP A 204 -12.90 -1.04 13.23
N SER A 205 -11.71 -1.55 12.91
CA SER A 205 -10.49 -0.77 12.79
C SER A 205 -10.66 0.44 11.85
N MET A 206 -11.29 0.25 10.70
CA MET A 206 -11.49 1.34 9.74
C MET A 206 -12.53 2.36 10.21
N ARG A 207 -13.50 1.96 11.02
CA ARG A 207 -14.47 2.86 11.65
C ARG A 207 -13.78 3.70 12.74
N ILE A 208 -13.01 3.05 13.61
CA ILE A 208 -12.21 3.71 14.66
C ILE A 208 -11.26 4.72 14.02
N ARG A 209 -10.48 4.31 13.01
CA ARG A 209 -9.56 5.20 12.27
C ARG A 209 -10.29 6.44 11.77
N ARG A 210 -11.44 6.28 11.09
CA ARG A 210 -12.19 7.40 10.54
C ARG A 210 -12.63 8.37 11.64
N GLN A 211 -13.25 7.86 12.68
CA GLN A 211 -13.71 8.68 13.82
C GLN A 211 -12.56 9.44 14.48
N THR A 212 -11.40 8.77 14.66
CA THR A 212 -10.23 9.35 15.30
C THR A 212 -9.60 10.48 14.46
N VAL A 213 -9.30 10.23 13.18
CA VAL A 213 -8.56 11.21 12.37
C VAL A 213 -9.43 12.34 11.83
N GLU A 214 -10.75 12.14 11.69
CA GLU A 214 -11.66 13.20 11.25
C GLU A 214 -11.99 14.20 12.37
N HIS A 215 -11.90 13.81 13.63
CA HIS A 215 -12.23 14.62 14.78
C HIS A 215 -11.38 15.93 14.85
N PRO A 216 -10.04 15.90 14.85
CA PRO A 216 -9.25 17.13 14.88
C PRO A 216 -9.54 18.06 13.70
N PHE A 217 -9.72 17.51 12.49
CA PHE A 217 -10.00 18.30 11.30
C PHE A 217 -11.41 18.87 11.27
N GLY A 218 -12.39 18.22 11.90
CA GLY A 218 -13.71 18.78 12.11
C GLY A 218 -13.67 20.04 12.97
N THR A 219 -12.87 20.01 14.02
CA THR A 219 -12.67 21.16 14.93
C THR A 219 -11.87 22.29 14.26
N LEU A 220 -10.84 21.98 13.47
CA LEU A 220 -10.00 22.97 12.79
C LEU A 220 -10.71 23.70 11.63
N LYS A 221 -11.78 23.13 11.08
CA LYS A 221 -12.54 23.68 9.96
C LYS A 221 -13.81 24.44 10.38
N ALA A 222 -14.15 24.38 11.65
CA ALA A 222 -15.30 25.10 12.24
C ALA A 222 -14.91 26.53 12.63
#